data_e9657c8b0483137307b0ee4b23b2c6a8
#
_entry.id   e9657c8b0483137307b0ee4b23b2c6a8
#
_cell.length_a   1.000
_cell.length_b   1.000
_cell.length_c   1.000
_cell.angle_alpha   90.00
_cell.angle_beta   90.00
_cell.angle_gamma   90.00
#
_symmetry.space_group_name_H-M   'P 1'
#
loop_
_entity.id
_entity.type
_entity.pdbx_description
1 polymer ?
#
loop_
_entity_poly.entity_id
_entity_poly.type
_entity_poly.pdbx_seq_one_letter_code
_entity_poly.pdbx_strand_id
1 'polypeptide(L)'
;WNSVASDGDKNATAASARAILQGRKFGLGCLLITQRTANVTKTILNQCNSIFAMRTFDDTGKEFLGNYIGTEYARVLPSIKERHAVFFGKASSCDDPVLIRLNDRQNFVESFREQQADDTNGD
;
A
#
# COMPACT_ATOMS: atom_id res chain seq x y z
N TRP A 1 11.79 -11.17 1.55
CA TRP A 1 10.42 -10.70 1.30
C TRP A 1 9.65 -11.57 0.32
N ASN A 2 10.36 -12.39 -0.44
CA ASN A 2 9.76 -13.45 -1.25
C ASN A 2 9.02 -14.51 -0.41
N SER A 3 9.30 -14.59 0.89
CA SER A 3 8.71 -15.57 1.79
C SER A 3 7.20 -15.38 2.03
N VAL A 4 6.68 -14.16 1.83
CA VAL A 4 5.23 -13.89 1.93
C VAL A 4 4.52 -14.22 0.62
N ALA A 5 5.27 -14.36 -0.46
CA ALA A 5 4.76 -14.49 -1.82
C ALA A 5 4.81 -15.91 -2.38
N SER A 6 5.50 -16.85 -1.74
CA SER A 6 5.64 -18.21 -2.28
C SER A 6 4.94 -19.25 -1.40
N ASP A 7 4.23 -20.16 -2.06
CA ASP A 7 3.69 -21.38 -1.43
C ASP A 7 4.78 -22.34 -0.91
N GLY A 8 6.04 -22.06 -1.24
CA GLY A 8 7.17 -22.93 -0.94
C GLY A 8 7.68 -22.88 0.50
N ASP A 9 7.43 -21.76 1.23
CA ASP A 9 7.87 -21.62 2.62
C ASP A 9 6.67 -21.34 3.55
N LYS A 10 5.99 -22.41 3.90
CA LYS A 10 4.82 -22.37 4.78
C LYS A 10 5.13 -21.76 6.15
N ASN A 11 6.34 -21.94 6.65
CA ASN A 11 6.73 -21.46 7.98
C ASN A 11 6.95 -19.94 7.97
N ALA A 12 7.64 -19.40 6.98
CA ALA A 12 7.86 -17.97 6.85
C ALA A 12 6.55 -17.22 6.55
N THR A 13 5.70 -17.79 5.70
CA THR A 13 4.36 -17.24 5.41
C THR A 13 3.49 -17.23 6.67
N ALA A 14 3.51 -18.31 7.46
CA ALA A 14 2.75 -18.38 8.71
C ALA A 14 3.27 -17.40 9.77
N ALA A 15 4.58 -17.21 9.88
CA ALA A 15 5.18 -16.25 10.81
C ALA A 15 4.83 -14.81 10.42
N SER A 16 4.92 -14.47 9.14
CA SER A 16 4.55 -13.15 8.61
C SER A 16 3.05 -12.87 8.81
N ALA A 17 2.19 -13.84 8.51
CA ALA A 17 0.76 -13.73 8.75
C ALA A 17 0.45 -13.50 10.23
N ARG A 18 1.12 -14.23 11.13
CA ARG A 18 0.96 -14.07 12.57
C ARG A 18 1.37 -12.68 13.04
N ALA A 19 2.50 -12.16 12.56
CA ALA A 19 2.94 -10.81 12.89
C ALA A 19 1.91 -9.75 12.46
N ILE A 20 1.33 -9.88 11.28
CA ILE A 20 0.32 -8.94 10.75
C ILE A 20 -1.00 -9.06 11.52
N LEU A 21 -1.48 -10.30 11.76
CA LEU A 21 -2.76 -10.56 12.42
C LEU A 21 -2.75 -10.20 13.91
N GLN A 22 -1.65 -10.48 14.60
CA GLN A 22 -1.53 -10.31 16.06
C GLN A 22 -0.78 -9.03 16.45
N GLY A 23 0.04 -8.48 15.58
CA GLY A 23 0.88 -7.32 15.85
C GLY A 23 0.08 -6.06 16.25
N ARG A 24 -1.14 -5.93 15.77
CA ARG A 24 -2.06 -4.85 16.14
C ARG A 24 -2.27 -4.75 17.66
N LYS A 25 -2.34 -5.87 18.37
CA LYS A 25 -2.48 -5.91 19.83
C LYS A 25 -1.29 -5.30 20.55
N PHE A 26 -0.14 -5.29 19.90
CA PHE A 26 1.13 -4.75 20.42
C PHE A 26 1.48 -3.38 19.81
N GLY A 27 0.55 -2.75 19.12
CA GLY A 27 0.79 -1.44 18.47
C GLY A 27 1.68 -1.51 17.23
N LEU A 28 1.88 -2.69 16.63
CA LEU A 28 2.69 -2.84 15.41
C LEU A 28 1.89 -2.41 14.18
N GLY A 29 2.46 -1.52 13.39
CA GLY A 29 2.01 -1.21 12.05
C GLY A 29 2.75 -2.06 11.01
N CYS A 30 2.06 -2.45 9.95
CA CYS A 30 2.66 -3.20 8.83
C CYS A 30 2.42 -2.47 7.52
N LEU A 31 3.47 -2.36 6.72
CA LEU A 31 3.40 -1.90 5.34
C LEU A 31 3.73 -3.07 4.41
N LEU A 32 2.77 -3.44 3.57
CA LEU A 32 2.94 -4.47 2.56
C LEU A 32 3.11 -3.81 1.19
N ILE A 33 4.21 -4.11 0.52
CA ILE A 33 4.48 -3.64 -0.83
C ILE A 33 4.64 -4.86 -1.74
N THR A 34 3.84 -4.92 -2.81
CA THR A 34 3.89 -6.02 -3.77
C THR A 34 3.59 -5.53 -5.18
N GLN A 35 4.22 -6.15 -6.17
CA GLN A 35 3.89 -5.97 -7.58
C GLN A 35 2.85 -7.00 -8.06
N ARG A 36 2.70 -8.11 -7.34
CA ARG A 36 1.79 -9.20 -7.69
C ARG A 36 0.93 -9.57 -6.50
N THR A 37 -0.29 -9.08 -6.49
CA THR A 37 -1.27 -9.39 -5.43
C THR A 37 -1.64 -10.88 -5.40
N ALA A 38 -1.63 -11.55 -6.55
CA ALA A 38 -1.90 -12.99 -6.65
C ALA A 38 -0.95 -13.86 -5.82
N ASN A 39 0.28 -13.40 -5.58
CA ASN A 39 1.29 -14.12 -4.82
C ASN A 39 1.20 -13.89 -3.30
N VAL A 40 0.34 -12.97 -2.86
CA VAL A 40 0.14 -12.68 -1.44
C VAL A 40 -1.12 -13.39 -0.95
N THR A 41 -1.05 -14.00 0.22
CA THR A 41 -2.21 -14.72 0.76
C THR A 41 -3.38 -13.74 1.01
N LYS A 42 -4.58 -14.15 0.62
CA LYS A 42 -5.81 -13.36 0.84
C LYS A 42 -6.00 -12.96 2.32
N THR A 43 -5.59 -13.83 3.22
CA THR A 43 -5.66 -13.58 4.67
C THR A 43 -4.87 -12.34 5.07
N ILE A 44 -3.67 -12.14 4.52
CA ILE A 44 -2.83 -10.96 4.78
C ILE A 44 -3.44 -9.72 4.13
N LEU A 45 -3.83 -9.83 2.87
CA LEU A 45 -4.42 -8.72 2.12
C LEU A 45 -5.70 -8.19 2.78
N ASN A 46 -6.53 -9.09 3.31
CA ASN A 46 -7.76 -8.72 4.01
C ASN A 46 -7.53 -7.98 5.34
N GLN A 47 -6.31 -7.98 5.86
CA GLN A 47 -5.95 -7.22 7.06
C GLN A 47 -5.47 -5.80 6.75
N CYS A 48 -5.25 -5.48 5.50
CA CYS A 48 -4.86 -4.13 5.11
C CYS A 48 -6.02 -3.15 5.33
N ASN A 49 -5.79 -2.13 6.14
CA ASN A 49 -6.79 -1.10 6.44
C ASN A 49 -6.83 0.01 5.40
N SER A 50 -5.75 0.17 4.65
CA SER A 50 -5.60 1.18 3.61
C SER A 50 -4.82 0.60 2.45
N ILE A 51 -5.21 0.98 1.24
CA ILE A 51 -4.67 0.45 0.00
C ILE A 51 -4.26 1.61 -0.90
N PHE A 52 -3.02 1.56 -1.40
CA PHE A 52 -2.52 2.38 -2.49
C PHE A 52 -2.40 1.51 -3.73
N ALA A 53 -3.38 1.57 -4.62
CA ALA A 53 -3.36 0.82 -5.87
C ALA A 53 -2.69 1.66 -6.95
N MET A 54 -1.47 1.29 -7.30
CA MET A 54 -0.71 1.91 -8.38
C MET A 54 -1.03 1.25 -9.72
N ARG A 55 -0.44 1.75 -10.81
CA ARG A 55 -0.61 1.19 -12.14
C ARG A 55 -0.29 -0.30 -12.15
N THR A 56 -1.24 -1.08 -12.61
CA THR A 56 -1.09 -2.53 -12.82
C THR A 56 -1.80 -2.97 -14.08
N PHE A 57 -1.21 -3.95 -14.78
CA PHE A 57 -1.79 -4.61 -15.96
C PHE A 57 -2.23 -6.05 -15.65
N ASP A 58 -1.92 -6.52 -14.44
CA ASP A 58 -2.25 -7.88 -14.00
C ASP A 58 -3.77 -8.01 -13.77
N ASP A 59 -4.42 -8.87 -14.53
CA ASP A 59 -5.87 -9.08 -14.44
C ASP A 59 -6.29 -9.65 -13.08
N THR A 60 -5.50 -10.59 -12.54
CA THR A 60 -5.76 -11.14 -11.21
C THR A 60 -5.66 -10.07 -10.12
N GLY A 61 -4.67 -9.20 -10.25
CA GLY A 61 -4.51 -8.05 -9.35
C GLY A 61 -5.66 -7.05 -9.45
N LYS A 62 -6.12 -6.79 -10.67
CA LYS A 62 -7.27 -5.89 -10.91
C LYS A 62 -8.57 -6.46 -10.34
N GLU A 63 -8.82 -7.76 -10.53
CA GLU A 63 -9.98 -8.43 -9.96
C GLU A 63 -9.95 -8.37 -8.43
N PHE A 64 -8.80 -8.69 -7.84
CA PHE A 64 -8.62 -8.60 -6.39
C PHE A 64 -8.88 -7.18 -5.88
N LEU A 65 -8.23 -6.18 -6.47
CA LEU A 65 -8.39 -4.78 -6.07
C LEU A 65 -9.82 -4.28 -6.29
N GLY A 66 -10.48 -4.74 -7.34
CA GLY A 66 -11.88 -4.42 -7.63
C GLY A 66 -12.85 -4.77 -6.50
N ASN A 67 -12.54 -5.82 -5.73
CA ASN A 67 -13.34 -6.21 -4.56
C ASN A 67 -13.23 -5.21 -3.38
N TYR A 68 -12.16 -4.42 -3.34
CA TYR A 68 -11.89 -3.46 -2.26
C TYR A 68 -12.16 -2.01 -2.67
N ILE A 69 -11.71 -1.61 -3.85
CA ILE A 69 -11.83 -0.23 -4.33
C ILE A 69 -13.00 -0.03 -5.29
N GLY A 70 -13.66 -1.11 -5.69
CA GLY A 70 -14.70 -1.10 -6.71
C GLY A 70 -14.17 -1.38 -8.12
N THR A 71 -14.97 -2.11 -8.90
CA THR A 71 -14.61 -2.56 -10.26
C THR A 71 -14.34 -1.39 -11.22
N GLU A 72 -15.06 -0.28 -11.02
CA GLU A 72 -14.89 0.92 -11.85
C GLU A 72 -13.53 1.55 -11.65
N TYR A 73 -13.07 1.66 -10.40
CA TYR A 73 -11.75 2.16 -10.08
C TYR A 73 -10.63 1.21 -10.51
N ALA A 74 -10.86 -0.10 -10.42
CA ALA A 74 -9.90 -1.10 -10.89
C ALA A 74 -9.66 -1.03 -12.40
N ARG A 75 -10.67 -0.65 -13.18
CA ARG A 75 -10.56 -0.48 -14.65
C ARG A 75 -9.60 0.63 -15.06
N VAL A 76 -9.45 1.68 -14.25
CA VAL A 76 -8.55 2.80 -14.58
C VAL A 76 -7.10 2.55 -14.20
N LEU A 77 -6.82 1.51 -13.40
CA LEU A 77 -5.47 1.21 -12.93
C LEU A 77 -4.42 1.07 -14.04
N PRO A 78 -4.69 0.43 -15.20
CA PRO A 78 -3.71 0.37 -16.28
C PRO A 78 -3.36 1.73 -16.91
N SER A 79 -4.28 2.69 -16.81
CA SER A 79 -4.13 4.04 -17.40
C SER A 79 -3.56 5.07 -16.44
N ILE A 80 -3.37 4.71 -15.17
CA ILE A 80 -2.84 5.63 -14.16
C ILE A 80 -1.41 6.05 -14.54
N LYS A 81 -1.16 7.35 -14.47
CA LYS A 81 0.16 7.93 -14.74
C LYS A 81 1.15 7.58 -13.62
N GLU A 82 2.42 7.75 -13.90
CA GLU A 82 3.46 7.63 -12.88
C GLU A 82 3.19 8.56 -11.70
N ARG A 83 3.56 8.11 -10.51
CA ARG A 83 3.34 8.83 -9.25
C ARG A 83 1.86 9.10 -8.92
N HIS A 84 0.93 8.38 -9.53
CA HIS A 84 -0.48 8.41 -9.14
C HIS A 84 -0.88 7.04 -8.58
N ALA A 85 -1.87 7.06 -7.70
CA ALA A 85 -2.48 5.87 -7.13
C ALA A 85 -3.96 6.11 -6.85
N VAL A 86 -4.75 5.05 -6.90
CA VAL A 86 -6.06 5.04 -6.27
C VAL A 86 -5.85 4.70 -4.80
N PHE A 87 -6.24 5.60 -3.93
CA PHE A 87 -6.10 5.46 -2.48
C PHE A 87 -7.47 5.22 -1.86
N PHE A 88 -7.54 4.23 -0.99
CA PHE A 88 -8.75 3.83 -0.29
C PHE A 88 -8.44 3.31 1.10
N GLY A 89 -9.34 3.54 2.05
CA GLY A 89 -9.30 2.93 3.37
C GLY A 89 -9.15 3.94 4.51
N LYS A 90 -8.87 3.43 5.71
CA LYS A 90 -8.95 4.21 6.96
C LYS A 90 -7.98 5.40 7.07
N ALA A 91 -6.90 5.39 6.33
CA ALA A 91 -5.97 6.52 6.29
C ALA A 91 -6.41 7.62 5.29
N SER A 92 -7.49 7.38 4.52
CA SER A 92 -8.12 8.39 3.67
C SER A 92 -9.08 9.25 4.50
N SER A 93 -9.15 10.53 4.17
CA SER A 93 -10.16 11.45 4.70
C SER A 93 -11.50 11.35 3.95
N CYS A 94 -11.60 10.47 2.97
CA CYS A 94 -12.77 10.23 2.15
C CYS A 94 -13.16 8.75 2.22
N ASP A 95 -14.45 8.47 2.31
CA ASP A 95 -14.97 7.10 2.35
C ASP A 95 -14.89 6.41 0.99
N ASP A 96 -14.93 7.19 -0.09
CA ASP A 96 -14.77 6.70 -1.45
C ASP A 96 -13.30 6.63 -1.87
N PRO A 97 -12.94 5.74 -2.84
CA PRO A 97 -11.63 5.73 -3.43
C PRO A 97 -11.31 7.06 -4.11
N VAL A 98 -10.10 7.56 -3.91
CA VAL A 98 -9.63 8.82 -4.48
C VAL A 98 -8.37 8.62 -5.30
N LEU A 99 -8.28 9.33 -6.44
CA LEU A 99 -7.05 9.38 -7.21
C LEU A 99 -6.13 10.42 -6.58
N ILE A 100 -4.98 9.99 -6.14
CA ILE A 100 -3.95 10.84 -5.54
C ILE A 100 -2.71 10.92 -6.42
N ARG A 101 -1.99 12.02 -6.30
CA ARG A 101 -0.66 12.18 -6.86
C ARG A 101 0.36 12.15 -5.73
N LEU A 102 1.33 11.26 -5.84
CA LEU A 102 2.45 11.18 -4.90
C LEU A 102 3.46 12.29 -5.18
N ASN A 103 4.05 12.83 -4.13
CA ASN A 103 5.08 13.85 -4.25
C ASN A 103 6.30 13.32 -5.02
N ASP A 104 6.99 14.24 -5.70
CA ASP A 104 8.32 13.95 -6.22
C ASP A 104 9.29 13.79 -5.05
N ARG A 105 10.12 12.74 -5.14
CA ARG A 105 11.07 12.44 -4.06
C ARG A 105 12.05 13.58 -3.83
N GLN A 106 12.56 14.19 -4.90
CA GLN A 106 13.53 15.28 -4.77
C GLN A 106 12.90 16.48 -4.08
N ASN A 107 11.76 16.94 -4.58
CA ASN A 107 11.03 18.06 -3.99
C ASN A 107 10.64 17.78 -2.53
N PHE A 108 10.26 16.54 -2.21
CA PHE A 108 9.91 16.15 -0.84
C PHE A 108 11.13 16.22 0.10
N VAL A 109 12.28 15.70 -0.35
CA VAL A 109 13.52 15.73 0.45
C VAL A 109 14.02 17.15 0.64
N GLU A 110 13.92 17.99 -0.38
CA GLU A 110 14.31 19.40 -0.31
C GLU A 110 13.42 20.17 0.68
N SER A 111 12.09 20.05 0.58
CA SER A 111 11.16 20.70 1.52
C SER A 111 11.37 20.24 2.96
N PHE A 112 11.71 18.97 3.17
CA PHE A 112 12.00 18.45 4.51
C PHE A 112 13.30 19.00 5.09
N ARG A 113 14.33 19.20 4.26
CA ARG A 113 15.59 19.81 4.68
C ARG A 113 15.43 21.30 5.02
N GLU A 114 14.62 22.02 4.25
CA GLU A 114 14.31 23.41 4.51
C GLU A 114 13.57 23.57 5.84
N GLN A 115 12.58 22.74 6.14
CA GLN A 115 11.88 22.74 7.43
C GLN A 115 12.81 22.47 8.61
N GLN A 116 13.74 21.51 8.49
CA GLN A 116 14.71 21.25 9.55
C GLN A 116 15.71 22.40 9.76
N ALA A 117 16.07 23.12 8.71
CA ALA A 117 16.96 24.27 8.81
C ALA A 117 16.29 25.45 9.53
N ASP A 118 15.00 25.66 9.30
CA ASP A 118 14.22 26.70 9.97
C ASP A 118 14.01 26.40 11.45
N ASP A 119 13.75 25.15 11.81
CA ASP A 119 13.59 24.71 13.21
C ASP A 119 14.90 24.84 14.01
N THR A 120 16.06 24.71 13.36
CA THR A 120 17.37 24.84 14.01
C THR A 120 17.82 26.30 14.17
N ASN A 121 17.28 27.22 13.40
CA ASN A 121 17.62 28.65 13.47
C ASN A 121 16.65 29.48 14.36
N GLY A 122 15.62 28.84 14.93
CA GLY A 122 14.59 29.43 15.77
C GLY A 122 14.87 29.40 17.28
N ASP A 123 16.00 28.85 17.70
CA ASP A 123 16.54 28.88 19.05
C ASP A 123 17.76 29.82 19.10
#